data_5b1e6dd79fb0ae9e25f22e0a4b1c061e
#
_entry.id   5b1e6dd79fb0ae9e25f22e0a4b1c061e
#
_cell.length_a   1.000
_cell.length_b   1.000
_cell.length_c   1.000
_cell.angle_alpha   90.00
_cell.angle_beta   90.00
_cell.angle_gamma   90.00
#
_symmetry.space_group_name_H-M   'P 1'
#
loop_
_entity.id
_entity.type
_entity.pdbx_description
1 polymer ?
#
loop_
_entity_poly.entity_id
_entity_poly.type
_entity_poly.pdbx_seq_one_letter_code
_entity_poly.pdbx_strand_id
1 'polypeptide(L)'
;MPLSSGLSGSYSTAAMLAQEEKYKEKVYVVDHGRISTPLHQSIFDALEMIEEGLSASEIKLKLEQAKQKMAIFIAVDDLKYLRRGGRISSGADDETTQRWVQDIKEAFPGHEVMCDYLSFGVTYHTGPGALGIGFSCRP
;
A
#
# COMPACT_ATOMS: atom_id res chain seq x y z
N MET A 1 6.70 5.88 5.93
CA MET A 1 5.72 6.01 4.82
C MET A 1 4.32 5.79 5.37
N PRO A 2 3.48 6.81 5.47
CA PRO A 2 2.09 6.67 5.93
C PRO A 2 1.19 6.06 4.84
N LEU A 3 -0.05 5.74 5.19
CA LEU A 3 -1.06 5.35 4.20
C LEU A 3 -1.33 6.49 3.20
N SER A 4 -1.83 6.14 2.00
CA SER A 4 -2.22 7.09 0.96
C SER A 4 -2.99 8.29 1.52
N SER A 5 -2.61 9.50 1.12
CA SER A 5 -3.28 10.75 1.52
C SER A 5 -4.76 10.80 1.12
N GLY A 6 -5.14 10.08 0.06
CA GLY A 6 -6.53 9.97 -0.40
C GLY A 6 -7.41 9.06 0.45
N LEU A 7 -6.82 8.25 1.35
CA LEU A 7 -7.55 7.27 2.17
C LEU A 7 -7.42 7.52 3.67
N SER A 8 -6.41 8.24 4.10
CA SER A 8 -6.14 8.44 5.52
C SER A 8 -5.52 9.80 5.80
N GLY A 9 -5.94 10.43 6.89
CA GLY A 9 -5.29 11.64 7.42
C GLY A 9 -3.88 11.42 7.98
N SER A 10 -3.40 10.19 8.05
CA SER A 10 -2.07 9.86 8.60
C SER A 10 -0.92 10.56 7.86
N TYR A 11 -1.03 10.73 6.54
CA TYR A 11 -0.05 11.50 5.78
C TYR A 11 -0.03 12.96 6.23
N SER A 12 -1.18 13.63 6.29
CA SER A 12 -1.27 15.04 6.68
C SER A 12 -0.74 15.28 8.09
N THR A 13 -1.06 14.39 9.04
CA THR A 13 -0.55 14.46 10.40
C THR A 13 0.97 14.29 10.43
N ALA A 14 1.51 13.28 9.74
CA ALA A 14 2.96 13.05 9.69
C ALA A 14 3.68 14.21 9.00
N ALA A 15 3.12 14.75 7.91
CA ALA A 15 3.70 15.89 7.20
C ALA A 15 3.71 17.16 8.07
N MET A 16 2.67 17.40 8.85
CA MET A 16 2.62 18.50 9.81
C MET A 16 3.70 18.36 10.89
N LEU A 17 3.81 17.18 11.50
CA LEU A 17 4.82 16.92 12.53
C LEU A 17 6.25 17.04 11.98
N ALA A 18 6.48 16.63 10.73
CA ALA A 18 7.80 16.73 10.09
C ALA A 18 8.27 18.18 9.87
N GLN A 19 7.38 19.19 9.97
CA GLN A 19 7.75 20.59 9.90
C GLN A 19 8.25 21.16 11.23
N GLU A 20 8.06 20.46 12.35
CA GLU A 20 8.62 20.91 13.64
C GLU A 20 10.14 20.98 13.57
N GLU A 21 10.75 22.00 14.19
CA GLU A 21 12.20 22.27 14.17
C GLU A 21 13.07 21.03 14.45
N LYS A 22 12.65 20.16 15.36
CA LYS A 22 13.41 18.95 15.74
C LYS A 22 13.46 17.89 14.62
N TYR A 23 12.52 17.92 13.65
CA TYR A 23 12.39 16.96 12.56
C TYR A 23 12.68 17.54 11.19
N LYS A 24 12.68 18.87 11.06
CA LYS A 24 12.94 19.57 9.82
C LYS A 24 14.28 19.11 9.22
N GLU A 25 14.27 18.84 7.93
CA GLU A 25 15.40 18.31 7.17
C GLU A 25 15.91 16.90 7.57
N LYS A 26 15.30 16.29 8.59
CA LYS A 26 15.66 14.94 9.06
C LYS A 26 14.60 13.90 8.71
N VAL A 27 13.33 14.33 8.53
CA VAL A 27 12.20 13.46 8.28
C VAL A 27 11.55 13.82 6.95
N TYR A 28 11.52 12.88 6.04
CA TYR A 28 10.90 13.03 4.73
C TYR A 28 9.64 12.15 4.68
N VAL A 29 8.47 12.79 4.69
CA VAL A 29 7.19 12.11 4.59
C VAL A 29 6.81 11.98 3.13
N VAL A 30 6.55 10.75 2.68
CA VAL A 30 6.27 10.41 1.27
C VAL A 30 4.78 10.19 1.07
N ASP A 31 4.17 10.89 0.09
CA ASP A 31 2.82 10.62 -0.39
C ASP A 31 2.86 9.73 -1.64
N HIS A 32 3.16 8.47 -1.45
CA HIS A 32 3.26 7.49 -2.54
C HIS A 32 1.90 7.02 -3.08
N GLY A 33 0.77 7.42 -2.47
CA GLY A 33 -0.58 7.09 -2.91
C GLY A 33 -0.99 5.61 -2.76
N ARG A 34 -0.21 4.80 -2.04
CA ARG A 34 -0.36 3.34 -1.97
C ARG A 34 -0.88 2.87 -0.61
N ILE A 35 -1.43 1.67 -0.60
CA ILE A 35 -1.84 0.92 0.60
C ILE A 35 -1.49 -0.56 0.39
N SER A 36 -1.56 -1.38 1.45
CA SER A 36 -1.38 -2.83 1.38
C SER A 36 -0.10 -3.25 0.66
N THR A 37 -0.14 -4.29 -0.18
CA THR A 37 1.01 -4.84 -0.92
C THR A 37 1.78 -3.80 -1.75
N PRO A 38 1.16 -2.87 -2.50
CA PRO A 38 1.90 -1.79 -3.15
C PRO A 38 2.63 -0.86 -2.17
N LEU A 39 2.12 -0.64 -0.96
CA LEU A 39 2.86 0.10 0.07
C LEU A 39 4.06 -0.70 0.56
N HIS A 40 3.90 -2.01 0.77
CA HIS A 40 4.98 -2.91 1.13
C HIS A 40 6.09 -2.88 0.06
N GLN A 41 5.73 -2.97 -1.22
CA GLN A 41 6.69 -2.83 -2.32
C GLN A 41 7.44 -1.49 -2.28
N SER A 42 6.76 -0.37 -1.96
CA SER A 42 7.45 0.92 -1.84
C SER A 42 8.53 0.97 -0.78
N ILE A 43 8.44 0.12 0.25
CA ILE A 43 9.48 0.02 1.27
C ILE A 43 10.72 -0.67 0.68
N PHE A 44 10.53 -1.75 -0.09
CA PHE A 44 11.64 -2.40 -0.78
C PHE A 44 12.27 -1.50 -1.84
N ASP A 45 11.45 -0.81 -2.65
CA ASP A 45 11.95 0.18 -3.61
C ASP A 45 12.81 1.25 -2.92
N ALA A 46 12.40 1.72 -1.73
CA ALA A 46 13.17 2.68 -0.96
C ALA A 46 14.50 2.09 -0.42
N LEU A 47 14.49 0.83 0.03
CA LEU A 47 15.70 0.16 0.50
C LEU A 47 16.70 -0.05 -0.64
N GLU A 48 16.27 -0.48 -1.82
CA GLU A 48 17.12 -0.58 -3.01
C GLU A 48 17.75 0.79 -3.34
N MET A 49 16.95 1.86 -3.35
CA MET A 49 17.46 3.22 -3.61
C MET A 49 18.45 3.71 -2.54
N ILE A 50 18.32 3.28 -1.29
CA ILE A 50 19.31 3.56 -0.23
C ILE A 50 20.62 2.83 -0.54
N GLU A 51 20.57 1.57 -0.96
CA GLU A 51 21.75 0.79 -1.34
C GLU A 51 22.45 1.39 -2.57
N GLU A 52 21.70 2.00 -3.49
CA GLU A 52 22.21 2.76 -4.63
C GLU A 52 22.81 4.12 -4.24
N GLY A 53 22.69 4.52 -2.97
CA GLY A 53 23.26 5.75 -2.43
C GLY A 53 22.43 7.02 -2.63
N LEU A 54 21.14 6.89 -2.95
CA LEU A 54 20.25 8.04 -3.09
C LEU A 54 19.96 8.69 -1.73
N SER A 55 19.85 10.01 -1.74
CA SER A 55 19.42 10.78 -0.56
C SER A 55 17.93 10.59 -0.26
N ALA A 56 17.52 10.83 0.98
CA ALA A 56 16.12 10.74 1.39
C ALA A 56 15.18 11.66 0.58
N SER A 57 15.68 12.81 0.13
CA SER A 57 14.92 13.73 -0.73
C SER A 57 14.71 13.19 -2.14
N GLU A 58 15.71 12.55 -2.73
CA GLU A 58 15.63 11.90 -4.04
C GLU A 58 14.70 10.69 -4.01
N ILE A 59 14.81 9.86 -2.97
CA ILE A 59 13.91 8.71 -2.75
C ILE A 59 12.47 9.18 -2.64
N LYS A 60 12.21 10.22 -1.83
CA LYS A 60 10.88 10.82 -1.72
C LYS A 60 10.34 11.23 -3.09
N LEU A 61 11.12 11.97 -3.87
CA LEU A 61 10.72 12.46 -5.18
C LEU A 61 10.38 11.32 -6.14
N LYS A 62 11.22 10.28 -6.22
CA LYS A 62 11.01 9.12 -7.09
C LYS A 62 9.74 8.35 -6.70
N LEU A 63 9.52 8.09 -5.42
CA LEU A 63 8.33 7.38 -4.95
C LEU A 63 7.04 8.18 -5.20
N GLU A 64 7.07 9.50 -5.05
CA GLU A 64 5.93 10.36 -5.35
C GLU A 64 5.65 10.46 -6.86
N GLN A 65 6.66 10.47 -7.72
CA GLN A 65 6.52 10.40 -9.17
C GLN A 65 5.93 9.05 -9.62
N ALA A 66 6.26 7.96 -8.94
CA ALA A 66 5.71 6.65 -9.22
C ALA A 66 4.25 6.47 -8.78
N LYS A 67 3.66 7.44 -8.08
CA LYS A 67 2.28 7.40 -7.57
C LYS A 67 1.25 7.06 -8.64
N GLN A 68 1.43 7.55 -9.85
CA GLN A 68 0.50 7.32 -10.97
C GLN A 68 0.78 6.02 -11.76
N LYS A 69 1.88 5.33 -11.44
CA LYS A 69 2.29 4.09 -12.13
C LYS A 69 1.84 2.85 -11.36
N MET A 70 0.73 2.93 -10.67
CA MET A 70 0.18 1.82 -9.93
C MET A 70 -1.34 1.83 -9.95
N ALA A 71 -1.94 0.67 -9.80
CA ALA A 71 -3.36 0.51 -9.57
C ALA A 71 -3.58 -0.55 -8.49
N ILE A 72 -4.64 -0.40 -7.74
CA ILE A 72 -5.13 -1.41 -6.80
C ILE A 72 -6.62 -1.61 -7.03
N PHE A 73 -7.03 -2.85 -7.14
CA PHE A 73 -8.43 -3.27 -7.27
C PHE A 73 -8.76 -4.12 -6.05
N ILE A 74 -9.86 -3.80 -5.40
CA ILE A 74 -10.33 -4.53 -4.22
C ILE A 74 -11.72 -5.06 -4.52
N ALA A 75 -11.86 -6.38 -4.54
CA ALA A 75 -13.15 -7.03 -4.55
C ALA A 75 -13.65 -7.16 -3.12
N VAL A 76 -14.82 -6.63 -2.85
CA VAL A 76 -15.49 -6.72 -1.54
C VAL A 76 -16.65 -7.69 -1.63
N ASP A 77 -16.81 -8.53 -0.63
CA ASP A 77 -17.91 -9.49 -0.56
C ASP A 77 -19.26 -8.79 -0.35
N ASP A 78 -19.29 -7.71 0.45
CA ASP A 78 -20.53 -6.98 0.75
C ASP A 78 -20.30 -5.46 0.87
N LEU A 79 -20.96 -4.69 0.02
CA LEU A 79 -20.88 -3.23 -0.02
C LEU A 79 -21.37 -2.52 1.26
N LYS A 80 -22.11 -3.24 2.14
CA LYS A 80 -22.58 -2.66 3.41
C LYS A 80 -21.41 -2.25 4.32
N TYR A 81 -20.26 -2.93 4.22
CA TYR A 81 -19.08 -2.62 5.00
C TYR A 81 -18.43 -1.29 4.59
N LEU A 82 -18.46 -0.94 3.32
CA LEU A 82 -18.02 0.36 2.81
C LEU A 82 -18.88 1.52 3.36
N ARG A 83 -20.17 1.25 3.63
CA ARG A 83 -21.11 2.27 4.12
C ARG A 83 -21.05 2.51 5.63
N ARG A 84 -20.63 1.52 6.42
CA ARG A 84 -20.75 1.54 7.89
C ARG A 84 -19.45 1.77 8.64
N GLY A 85 -18.32 1.94 7.95
CA GLY A 85 -17.02 2.00 8.62
C GLY A 85 -16.78 0.73 9.45
N GLY A 86 -16.99 -0.42 8.78
CA GLY A 86 -17.26 -1.74 9.29
C GLY A 86 -16.40 -2.30 10.42
N ARG A 87 -16.90 -3.34 11.01
CA ARG A 87 -16.25 -4.17 12.02
C ARG A 87 -15.41 -5.28 11.40
N ILE A 88 -14.31 -5.50 12.05
CA ILE A 88 -13.25 -6.47 11.90
C ILE A 88 -13.70 -7.86 11.50
N SER A 89 -13.08 -8.43 10.48
CA SER A 89 -12.58 -9.80 10.51
C SER A 89 -11.43 -9.94 9.50
N SER A 90 -10.57 -10.94 9.74
CA SER A 90 -9.49 -11.35 8.85
C SER A 90 -9.96 -11.39 7.39
N GLY A 91 -9.05 -11.08 6.45
CA GLY A 91 -9.29 -11.25 5.02
C GLY A 91 -9.85 -12.64 4.66
N ALA A 92 -9.93 -12.95 3.38
CA ALA A 92 -10.36 -14.27 2.91
C ALA A 92 -9.59 -15.41 3.63
N ASP A 93 -10.24 -16.56 3.82
CA ASP A 93 -9.58 -17.73 4.36
C ASP A 93 -8.38 -18.19 3.49
N ASP A 94 -7.52 -19.02 4.05
CA ASP A 94 -6.29 -19.45 3.39
C ASP A 94 -6.56 -20.19 2.08
N GLU A 95 -7.63 -20.98 1.98
CA GLU A 95 -7.97 -21.72 0.78
C GLU A 95 -8.37 -20.77 -0.36
N THR A 96 -9.24 -19.81 -0.07
CA THR A 96 -9.65 -18.77 -1.01
C THR A 96 -8.45 -17.92 -1.45
N THR A 97 -7.57 -17.58 -0.52
CA THR A 97 -6.35 -16.80 -0.81
C THR A 97 -5.41 -17.55 -1.73
N GLN A 98 -5.15 -18.85 -1.47
CA GLN A 98 -4.27 -19.68 -2.30
C GLN A 98 -4.83 -19.85 -3.72
N ARG A 99 -6.12 -20.07 -3.85
CA ARG A 99 -6.80 -20.17 -5.14
C ARG A 99 -6.67 -18.88 -5.93
N TRP A 100 -6.91 -17.73 -5.28
CA TRP A 100 -6.74 -16.40 -5.88
C TRP A 100 -5.32 -16.14 -6.37
N VAL A 101 -4.31 -16.50 -5.57
CA VAL A 101 -2.89 -16.39 -5.97
C VAL A 101 -2.58 -17.25 -7.17
N GLN A 102 -3.14 -18.48 -7.24
CA GLN A 102 -2.95 -19.37 -8.38
C GLN A 102 -3.58 -18.80 -9.64
N ASP A 103 -4.83 -18.31 -9.57
CA ASP A 103 -5.53 -17.68 -10.69
C ASP A 103 -4.75 -16.45 -11.23
N ILE A 104 -4.16 -15.66 -10.34
CA ILE A 104 -3.33 -14.52 -10.74
C ILE A 104 -2.05 -14.96 -11.44
N LYS A 105 -1.36 -15.98 -10.93
CA LYS A 105 -0.14 -16.52 -11.57
C LYS A 105 -0.41 -17.10 -12.95
N GLU A 106 -1.55 -17.73 -13.14
CA GLU A 106 -1.98 -18.25 -14.43
C GLU A 106 -2.35 -17.14 -15.41
N ALA A 107 -3.02 -16.09 -14.92
CA ALA A 107 -3.41 -14.95 -15.73
C ALA A 107 -2.23 -14.04 -16.14
N PHE A 108 -1.19 -13.99 -15.32
CA PHE A 108 -0.01 -13.14 -15.51
C PHE A 108 1.29 -13.93 -15.43
N PRO A 109 1.57 -14.85 -16.36
CA PRO A 109 2.77 -15.68 -16.32
C PRO A 109 4.03 -14.83 -16.46
N GLY A 110 5.06 -15.16 -15.67
CA GLY A 110 6.34 -14.45 -15.67
C GLY A 110 6.39 -13.19 -14.80
N HIS A 111 5.32 -12.88 -14.08
CA HIS A 111 5.33 -11.82 -13.08
C HIS A 111 5.52 -12.38 -11.67
N GLU A 112 6.27 -11.65 -10.85
CA GLU A 112 6.40 -11.97 -9.44
C GLU A 112 5.08 -11.64 -8.74
N VAL A 113 4.53 -12.60 -7.99
CA VAL A 113 3.30 -12.43 -7.24
C VAL A 113 3.63 -12.47 -5.76
N MET A 114 3.55 -11.31 -5.12
CA MET A 114 3.65 -11.14 -3.67
C MET A 114 2.25 -11.26 -3.06
N CYS A 115 2.09 -12.08 -2.04
CA CYS A 115 0.84 -12.25 -1.33
C CYS A 115 1.00 -11.88 0.14
N ASP A 116 0.15 -10.98 0.61
CA ASP A 116 0.08 -10.55 2.01
C ASP A 116 -1.38 -10.49 2.47
N TYR A 117 -1.59 -10.61 3.77
CA TYR A 117 -2.90 -10.33 4.36
C TYR A 117 -3.23 -8.84 4.26
N LEU A 118 -4.51 -8.54 4.02
CA LEU A 118 -4.98 -7.15 4.09
C LEU A 118 -4.72 -6.61 5.50
N SER A 119 -4.08 -5.45 5.57
CA SER A 119 -3.84 -4.79 6.86
C SER A 119 -5.17 -4.50 7.57
N PHE A 120 -5.14 -4.47 8.89
CA PHE A 120 -6.30 -4.15 9.72
C PHE A 120 -7.04 -2.89 9.25
N GLY A 121 -6.31 -1.83 8.89
CA GLY A 121 -6.91 -0.58 8.39
C GLY A 121 -7.67 -0.76 7.08
N VAL A 122 -7.23 -1.64 6.20
CA VAL A 122 -7.93 -1.95 4.94
C VAL A 122 -9.13 -2.86 5.21
N THR A 123 -8.93 -3.93 5.97
CA THR A 123 -9.99 -4.91 6.31
C THR A 123 -11.15 -4.25 7.06
N TYR A 124 -10.86 -3.24 7.89
CA TYR A 124 -11.88 -2.44 8.58
C TYR A 124 -12.86 -1.77 7.61
N HIS A 125 -12.38 -1.33 6.45
CA HIS A 125 -13.19 -0.67 5.44
C HIS A 125 -13.83 -1.64 4.42
N THR A 126 -13.15 -2.74 4.12
CA THR A 126 -13.58 -3.69 3.07
C THR A 126 -14.43 -4.84 3.59
N GLY A 127 -14.34 -5.15 4.88
CA GLY A 127 -15.01 -6.29 5.50
C GLY A 127 -14.25 -7.62 5.30
N PRO A 128 -14.83 -8.71 5.85
CA PRO A 128 -14.29 -10.06 5.69
C PRO A 128 -14.44 -10.55 4.25
N GLY A 129 -13.57 -11.47 3.84
CA GLY A 129 -13.63 -12.09 2.50
C GLY A 129 -13.12 -11.19 1.37
N ALA A 130 -12.70 -9.96 1.65
CA ALA A 130 -12.19 -9.05 0.62
C ALA A 130 -10.85 -9.55 0.05
N LEU A 131 -10.74 -9.51 -1.27
CA LEU A 131 -9.53 -9.81 -2.02
C LEU A 131 -9.06 -8.55 -2.76
N GLY A 132 -7.76 -8.32 -2.78
CA GLY A 132 -7.19 -7.18 -3.47
C GLY A 132 -6.05 -7.60 -4.40
N ILE A 133 -5.98 -7.00 -5.57
CA ILE A 133 -4.84 -7.10 -6.48
C ILE A 133 -4.29 -5.71 -6.75
N GLY A 134 -3.00 -5.55 -6.60
CA GLY A 134 -2.29 -4.32 -6.90
C GLY A 134 -1.16 -4.54 -7.88
N PHE A 135 -0.99 -3.59 -8.78
CA PHE A 135 0.13 -3.54 -9.72
C PHE A 135 0.97 -2.31 -9.39
N SER A 136 2.26 -2.48 -9.39
CA SER A 136 3.20 -1.38 -9.20
C SER A 136 4.37 -1.54 -10.16
N CYS A 137 4.67 -0.46 -10.88
CA CYS A 137 5.93 -0.38 -11.61
C CYS A 137 7.02 0.13 -10.65
N ARG A 138 8.24 -0.34 -10.85
CA ARG A 138 9.40 0.23 -10.16
C ARG A 138 9.54 1.71 -10.52
N PRO A 139 9.95 2.56 -9.57
CA PRO A 139 10.14 3.98 -9.80
C PRO A 139 11.26 4.30 -10.80
#